data_1ab1cab8f89b943600338e46fcce2e11
#
_entry.id   1ab1cab8f89b943600338e46fcce2e11
#
_cell.length_a   1.000
_cell.length_b   1.000
_cell.length_c   1.000
_cell.angle_alpha   90.00
_cell.angle_beta   90.00
_cell.angle_gamma   90.00
#
_symmetry.space_group_name_H-M   'P 1'
#
loop_
_entity.id
_entity.type
_entity.pdbx_description
1 polymer ?
#
loop_
_entity_poly.entity_id
_entity_poly.type
_entity_poly.pdbx_seq_one_letter_code
_entity_poly.pdbx_strand_id
1 'polypeptide(L)'
;MTDYPKPPFAAQQQTVPGDQSKMEPYPDCGESSYKGSGRLANKIALITGADSGIGRAVAIAFAREGADVAISYLDEHEDAKETARWVEEAGRQCILLPGDLAQKEQCSAIVSDTISKFGRIDVLVNNAAFQMTHKTLEEISDEEWVKTFDVNVHAMFRICKAALPHMKPGGSIINTSSASGVHKATASATSRTAPQSRASIRERYPEGYVN
;
A
#
# COMPACT_ATOMS: atom_id res chain seq x y z
N MET A 1 -23.36 12.32 7.49
CA MET A 1 -22.78 11.04 7.01
C MET A 1 -22.54 11.20 5.53
N THR A 2 -21.33 10.96 5.07
CA THR A 2 -21.01 10.96 3.63
C THR A 2 -21.69 9.76 2.99
N ASP A 3 -22.54 9.98 1.98
CA ASP A 3 -23.22 8.89 1.28
C ASP A 3 -22.30 8.38 0.17
N TYR A 4 -21.51 7.36 0.50
CA TYR A 4 -20.60 6.74 -0.45
C TYR A 4 -21.36 5.91 -1.48
N PRO A 5 -20.88 5.82 -2.73
CA PRO A 5 -21.44 4.95 -3.74
C PRO A 5 -21.51 3.49 -3.26
N LYS A 6 -22.59 2.79 -3.60
CA LYS A 6 -22.84 1.41 -3.19
C LYS A 6 -22.88 0.47 -4.38
N PRO A 7 -22.40 -0.79 -4.23
CA PRO A 7 -22.55 -1.80 -5.28
C PRO A 7 -24.03 -2.05 -5.68
N PRO A 8 -24.28 -2.55 -6.90
CA PRO A 8 -23.29 -2.99 -7.89
C PRO A 8 -22.67 -1.81 -8.65
N PHE A 9 -21.35 -1.91 -8.91
CA PHE A 9 -20.64 -0.96 -9.78
C PHE A 9 -20.56 -1.53 -11.21
N ALA A 10 -20.50 -0.63 -12.21
CA ALA A 10 -20.22 -1.04 -13.58
C ALA A 10 -18.85 -1.73 -13.68
N ALA A 11 -18.78 -2.78 -14.50
CA ALA A 11 -17.50 -3.43 -14.77
C ALA A 11 -16.59 -2.45 -15.53
N GLN A 12 -15.38 -2.27 -15.04
CA GLN A 12 -14.36 -1.45 -15.66
C GLN A 12 -13.02 -2.17 -15.59
N GLN A 13 -12.19 -1.99 -16.60
CA GLN A 13 -10.88 -2.60 -16.69
C GLN A 13 -9.87 -1.60 -17.24
N GLN A 14 -8.69 -1.58 -16.65
CA GLN A 14 -7.57 -0.77 -17.09
C GLN A 14 -6.34 -1.65 -17.29
N THR A 15 -5.39 -1.17 -18.10
CA THR A 15 -4.05 -1.77 -18.18
C THR A 15 -3.33 -1.54 -16.85
N VAL A 16 -2.56 -2.52 -16.41
CA VAL A 16 -1.75 -2.41 -15.20
C VAL A 16 -0.44 -1.66 -15.52
N PRO A 17 -0.07 -0.66 -14.71
CA PRO A 17 -0.76 -0.13 -13.53
C PRO A 17 -2.01 0.69 -13.90
N GLY A 18 -3.02 0.69 -13.03
CA GLY A 18 -4.27 1.42 -13.27
C GLY A 18 -4.14 2.90 -12.90
N ASP A 19 -4.84 3.74 -13.64
CA ASP A 19 -4.93 5.19 -13.43
C ASP A 19 -6.17 5.50 -12.59
N GLN A 20 -5.99 6.08 -11.40
CA GLN A 20 -7.09 6.38 -10.48
C GLN A 20 -8.05 7.41 -11.07
N SER A 21 -7.56 8.35 -11.89
CA SER A 21 -8.39 9.40 -12.48
C SER A 21 -9.49 8.86 -13.42
N LYS A 22 -9.31 7.63 -13.93
CA LYS A 22 -10.24 6.95 -14.84
C LYS A 22 -11.24 6.03 -14.12
N MET A 23 -11.22 5.96 -12.80
CA MET A 23 -12.16 5.11 -12.05
C MET A 23 -13.54 5.73 -11.94
N GLU A 24 -14.59 4.92 -12.11
CA GLU A 24 -15.99 5.30 -11.92
C GLU A 24 -16.72 4.33 -10.97
N PRO A 25 -17.27 4.81 -9.83
CA PRO A 25 -17.15 6.16 -9.31
C PRO A 25 -15.71 6.49 -8.90
N TYR A 26 -15.35 7.78 -8.95
CA TYR A 26 -14.05 8.23 -8.46
C TYR A 26 -13.92 7.93 -6.96
N PRO A 27 -12.87 7.25 -6.51
CA PRO A 27 -12.71 6.90 -5.10
C PRO A 27 -12.40 8.14 -4.25
N ASP A 28 -13.06 8.25 -3.09
CA ASP A 28 -12.67 9.20 -2.04
C ASP A 28 -11.54 8.59 -1.20
N CYS A 29 -10.36 9.16 -1.28
CA CYS A 29 -9.20 8.77 -0.47
C CYS A 29 -9.09 9.60 0.82
N GLY A 30 -10.16 10.30 1.21
CA GLY A 30 -10.19 11.15 2.38
C GLY A 30 -9.86 12.63 2.08
N GLU A 31 -9.82 13.02 0.79
CA GLU A 31 -9.43 14.35 0.35
C GLU A 31 -10.27 15.47 0.98
N SER A 32 -11.55 15.22 1.20
CA SER A 32 -12.46 16.20 1.82
C SER A 32 -12.96 15.76 3.19
N SER A 33 -12.97 14.46 3.47
CA SER A 33 -13.67 13.88 4.62
C SER A 33 -12.77 13.65 5.84
N TYR A 34 -11.50 13.31 5.66
CA TYR A 34 -10.59 13.04 6.77
C TYR A 34 -10.11 14.34 7.44
N LYS A 35 -10.23 14.41 8.76
CA LYS A 35 -9.71 15.50 9.60
C LYS A 35 -8.68 14.95 10.56
N GLY A 36 -7.46 15.46 10.48
CA GLY A 36 -6.36 15.09 11.37
C GLY A 36 -6.56 15.62 12.79
N SER A 37 -5.88 14.97 13.73
CA SER A 37 -5.82 15.32 15.16
C SER A 37 -4.40 15.52 15.67
N GLY A 38 -3.39 15.52 14.76
CA GLY A 38 -1.99 15.77 15.10
C GLY A 38 -1.22 14.56 15.66
N ARG A 39 -1.71 13.33 15.45
CA ARG A 39 -1.09 12.09 15.98
C ARG A 39 0.29 11.81 15.41
N LEU A 40 0.58 12.32 14.22
CA LEU A 40 1.87 12.14 13.54
C LEU A 40 2.64 13.47 13.43
N ALA A 41 2.37 14.42 14.32
CA ALA A 41 3.07 15.71 14.31
C ALA A 41 4.59 15.51 14.30
N ASN A 42 5.26 16.14 13.31
CA ASN A 42 6.72 16.07 13.11
C ASN A 42 7.25 14.65 12.82
N LYS A 43 6.44 13.70 12.41
CA LYS A 43 6.87 12.37 11.96
C LYS A 43 7.22 12.39 10.48
N ILE A 44 8.06 11.45 10.07
CA ILE A 44 8.42 11.21 8.67
C ILE A 44 7.91 9.84 8.28
N ALA A 45 7.10 9.79 7.22
CA ALA A 45 6.56 8.55 6.68
C ALA A 45 7.12 8.26 5.29
N LEU A 46 7.58 7.03 5.06
CA LEU A 46 7.86 6.49 3.73
C LEU A 46 6.73 5.51 3.40
N ILE A 47 6.04 5.74 2.28
CA ILE A 47 4.88 4.94 1.86
C ILE A 47 5.10 4.46 0.43
N THR A 48 5.06 3.16 0.20
CA THR A 48 5.18 2.58 -1.14
C THR A 48 3.82 2.38 -1.79
N GLY A 49 3.73 2.62 -3.12
CA GLY A 49 2.46 2.60 -3.86
C GLY A 49 1.49 3.67 -3.34
N ALA A 50 2.00 4.88 -3.10
CA ALA A 50 1.22 5.96 -2.50
C ALA A 50 0.71 6.99 -3.53
N ASP A 51 0.87 6.72 -4.80
CA ASP A 51 0.31 7.47 -5.92
C ASP A 51 -1.21 7.39 -5.98
N SER A 52 -1.80 6.26 -5.60
CA SER A 52 -3.21 5.96 -5.80
C SER A 52 -3.80 5.07 -4.70
N GLY A 53 -5.11 4.87 -4.73
CA GLY A 53 -5.84 3.90 -3.93
C GLY A 53 -5.59 4.00 -2.42
N ILE A 54 -5.31 2.86 -1.80
CA ILE A 54 -5.05 2.75 -0.35
C ILE A 54 -3.82 3.56 0.05
N GLY A 55 -2.75 3.53 -0.77
CA GLY A 55 -1.53 4.28 -0.48
C GLY A 55 -1.75 5.79 -0.48
N ARG A 56 -2.52 6.33 -1.43
CA ARG A 56 -2.93 7.74 -1.46
C ARG A 56 -3.72 8.10 -0.20
N ALA A 57 -4.69 7.28 0.18
CA ALA A 57 -5.50 7.53 1.38
C ALA A 57 -4.63 7.56 2.65
N VAL A 58 -3.64 6.68 2.76
CA VAL A 58 -2.68 6.69 3.87
C VAL A 58 -1.82 7.94 3.84
N ALA A 59 -1.31 8.36 2.66
CA ALA A 59 -0.49 9.57 2.53
C ALA A 59 -1.26 10.82 2.95
N ILE A 60 -2.50 10.98 2.49
CA ILE A 60 -3.38 12.10 2.86
C ILE A 60 -3.67 12.10 4.36
N ALA A 61 -4.05 10.95 4.91
CA ALA A 61 -4.34 10.83 6.34
C ALA A 61 -3.10 11.17 7.19
N PHE A 62 -1.92 10.66 6.83
CA PHE A 62 -0.69 10.91 7.56
C PHE A 62 -0.26 12.38 7.48
N ALA A 63 -0.37 13.00 6.31
CA ALA A 63 -0.11 14.42 6.17
C ALA A 63 -1.03 15.27 7.04
N ARG A 64 -2.32 14.97 7.09
CA ARG A 64 -3.29 15.66 7.95
C ARG A 64 -3.07 15.40 9.44
N GLU A 65 -2.49 14.27 9.79
CA GLU A 65 -2.03 13.99 11.15
C GLU A 65 -0.69 14.66 11.48
N GLY A 66 -0.06 15.36 10.53
CA GLY A 66 1.12 16.19 10.73
C GLY A 66 2.45 15.56 10.32
N ALA A 67 2.44 14.47 9.54
CA ALA A 67 3.65 13.85 9.02
C ALA A 67 4.11 14.49 7.70
N ASP A 68 5.42 14.57 7.46
CA ASP A 68 6.00 14.73 6.13
C ASP A 68 6.07 13.37 5.44
N VAL A 69 5.88 13.34 4.12
CA VAL A 69 5.63 12.08 3.41
C VAL A 69 6.59 11.91 2.23
N ALA A 70 7.22 10.75 2.15
CA ALA A 70 7.90 10.26 0.96
C ALA A 70 6.98 9.26 0.24
N ILE A 71 6.65 9.55 -1.02
CA ILE A 71 5.75 8.76 -1.86
C ILE A 71 6.60 7.98 -2.86
N SER A 72 6.67 6.65 -2.70
CA SER A 72 7.25 5.77 -3.72
C SER A 72 6.16 5.18 -4.60
N TYR A 73 6.37 5.17 -5.90
CA TYR A 73 5.44 4.71 -6.93
C TYR A 73 6.19 4.19 -8.15
N LEU A 74 5.50 3.50 -9.06
CA LEU A 74 6.17 2.92 -10.23
C LEU A 74 6.45 3.99 -11.30
N ASP A 75 5.43 4.43 -12.04
CA ASP A 75 5.54 5.37 -13.16
C ASP A 75 4.29 6.26 -13.37
N GLU A 76 3.29 6.15 -12.50
CA GLU A 76 2.06 6.95 -12.54
C GLU A 76 2.29 8.39 -12.01
N HIS A 77 3.08 9.17 -12.78
CA HIS A 77 3.56 10.49 -12.33
C HIS A 77 2.43 11.47 -12.01
N GLU A 78 1.33 11.48 -12.76
CA GLU A 78 0.23 12.42 -12.54
C GLU A 78 -0.56 12.07 -11.26
N ASP A 79 -0.80 10.78 -11.02
CA ASP A 79 -1.43 10.32 -9.78
C ASP A 79 -0.56 10.62 -8.56
N ALA A 80 0.77 10.44 -8.67
CA ALA A 80 1.71 10.76 -7.62
C ALA A 80 1.78 12.28 -7.33
N LYS A 81 1.75 13.13 -8.36
CA LYS A 81 1.68 14.59 -8.22
C LYS A 81 0.39 15.03 -7.52
N GLU A 82 -0.73 14.42 -7.88
CA GLU A 82 -2.02 14.72 -7.23
C GLU A 82 -1.97 14.35 -5.74
N THR A 83 -1.39 13.21 -5.39
CA THR A 83 -1.20 12.82 -3.98
C THR A 83 -0.29 13.79 -3.26
N ALA A 84 0.82 14.21 -3.89
CA ALA A 84 1.75 15.20 -3.32
C ALA A 84 1.05 16.54 -3.07
N ARG A 85 0.21 17.00 -4.01
CA ARG A 85 -0.60 18.22 -3.85
C ARG A 85 -1.45 18.17 -2.57
N TRP A 86 -2.09 17.05 -2.27
CA TRP A 86 -2.89 16.89 -1.05
C TRP A 86 -2.04 16.87 0.23
N VAL A 87 -0.84 16.32 0.17
CA VAL A 87 0.12 16.36 1.29
C VAL A 87 0.55 17.81 1.53
N GLU A 88 0.87 18.56 0.49
CA GLU A 88 1.29 19.96 0.56
C GLU A 88 0.16 20.87 1.02
N GLU A 89 -1.08 20.61 0.59
CA GLU A 89 -2.28 21.34 1.05
C GLU A 89 -2.54 21.14 2.55
N ALA A 90 -2.14 19.99 3.10
CA ALA A 90 -2.13 19.76 4.55
C ALA A 90 -0.99 20.51 5.28
N GLY A 91 -0.20 21.32 4.58
CA GLY A 91 0.94 22.06 5.13
C GLY A 91 2.17 21.20 5.42
N ARG A 92 2.29 20.03 4.77
CA ARG A 92 3.41 19.11 4.98
C ARG A 92 4.32 19.04 3.76
N GLN A 93 5.57 18.59 3.99
CA GLN A 93 6.52 18.37 2.90
C GLN A 93 6.27 17.02 2.25
N CYS A 94 6.43 16.97 0.92
CA CYS A 94 6.37 15.74 0.13
C CYS A 94 7.61 15.58 -0.74
N ILE A 95 8.05 14.33 -0.96
CA ILE A 95 8.96 13.96 -2.04
C ILE A 95 8.38 12.80 -2.84
N LEU A 96 8.65 12.81 -4.14
CA LEU A 96 8.22 11.80 -5.10
C LEU A 96 9.41 10.92 -5.49
N LEU A 97 9.27 9.61 -5.34
CA LEU A 97 10.32 8.61 -5.52
C LEU A 97 9.85 7.55 -6.54
N PRO A 98 9.93 7.86 -7.85
CA PRO A 98 9.54 6.92 -8.90
C PRO A 98 10.52 5.76 -9.02
N GLY A 99 10.03 4.58 -9.40
CA GLY A 99 10.83 3.44 -9.79
C GLY A 99 10.27 2.09 -9.39
N ASP A 100 10.74 1.04 -10.07
CA ASP A 100 10.27 -0.33 -9.90
C ASP A 100 10.90 -1.01 -8.68
N LEU A 101 10.09 -1.31 -7.69
CA LEU A 101 10.50 -2.01 -6.45
C LEU A 101 10.88 -3.48 -6.66
N ALA A 102 10.59 -4.06 -7.83
CA ALA A 102 11.18 -5.36 -8.19
C ALA A 102 12.71 -5.27 -8.26
N GLN A 103 13.26 -4.08 -8.55
CA GLN A 103 14.70 -3.83 -8.58
C GLN A 103 15.24 -3.59 -7.17
N LYS A 104 16.26 -4.36 -6.80
CA LYS A 104 16.88 -4.30 -5.46
C LYS A 104 17.45 -2.90 -5.15
N GLU A 105 18.05 -2.29 -6.13
CA GLU A 105 18.68 -0.98 -6.04
C GLU A 105 17.65 0.10 -5.71
N GLN A 106 16.48 0.03 -6.33
CA GLN A 106 15.37 0.96 -6.08
C GLN A 106 14.86 0.89 -4.65
N CYS A 107 14.76 -0.33 -4.09
CA CYS A 107 14.37 -0.50 -2.68
C CYS A 107 15.31 0.23 -1.71
N SER A 108 16.61 0.27 -2.02
CA SER A 108 17.59 0.98 -1.21
C SER A 108 17.58 2.49 -1.49
N ALA A 109 17.39 2.88 -2.75
CA ALA A 109 17.37 4.28 -3.17
C ALA A 109 16.24 5.06 -2.49
N ILE A 110 15.00 4.53 -2.47
CA ILE A 110 13.87 5.24 -1.84
C ILE A 110 14.10 5.50 -0.35
N VAL A 111 14.78 4.60 0.35
CA VAL A 111 15.16 4.80 1.76
C VAL A 111 16.24 5.88 1.87
N SER A 112 17.30 5.77 1.07
CA SER A 112 18.41 6.75 1.06
C SER A 112 17.93 8.15 0.75
N ASP A 113 17.07 8.32 -0.25
CA ASP A 113 16.52 9.62 -0.65
C ASP A 113 15.59 10.19 0.44
N THR A 114 14.79 9.34 1.08
CA THR A 114 13.98 9.76 2.23
C THR A 114 14.85 10.26 3.38
N ILE A 115 15.92 9.54 3.71
CA ILE A 115 16.86 9.95 4.75
C ILE A 115 17.61 11.23 4.35
N SER A 116 18.05 11.34 3.11
CA SER A 116 18.72 12.54 2.60
C SER A 116 17.85 13.78 2.73
N LYS A 117 16.54 13.65 2.43
CA LYS A 117 15.58 14.76 2.49
C LYS A 117 15.16 15.10 3.91
N PHE A 118 14.83 14.10 4.74
CA PHE A 118 14.16 14.30 6.02
C PHE A 118 14.99 13.89 7.24
N GLY A 119 16.12 13.25 7.04
CA GLY A 119 17.06 12.86 8.11
C GLY A 119 16.69 11.57 8.87
N ARG A 120 15.48 11.04 8.73
CA ARG A 120 15.00 9.83 9.43
C ARG A 120 13.76 9.25 8.79
N ILE A 121 13.35 8.07 9.25
CA ILE A 121 12.04 7.47 8.98
C ILE A 121 11.42 7.13 10.34
N ASP A 122 10.21 7.62 10.62
CA ASP A 122 9.44 7.26 11.82
C ASP A 122 8.40 6.19 11.51
N VAL A 123 7.83 6.22 10.30
CA VAL A 123 6.83 5.23 9.87
C VAL A 123 7.17 4.75 8.46
N LEU A 124 7.29 3.44 8.31
CA LEU A 124 7.40 2.78 7.01
C LEU A 124 6.09 2.06 6.70
N VAL A 125 5.48 2.35 5.54
CA VAL A 125 4.29 1.65 5.05
C VAL A 125 4.63 0.92 3.75
N ASN A 126 4.76 -0.38 3.82
CA ASN A 126 4.90 -1.26 2.67
C ASN A 126 3.50 -1.58 2.14
N ASN A 127 3.08 -0.83 1.11
CA ASN A 127 1.74 -0.95 0.52
C ASN A 127 1.78 -1.26 -0.97
N ALA A 128 2.86 -0.95 -1.68
CA ALA A 128 2.98 -1.31 -3.09
C ALA A 128 2.75 -2.81 -3.31
N ALA A 129 1.99 -3.13 -4.35
CA ALA A 129 1.71 -4.50 -4.73
C ALA A 129 1.60 -4.63 -6.25
N PHE A 130 1.98 -5.79 -6.74
CA PHE A 130 1.73 -6.23 -8.11
C PHE A 130 0.76 -7.41 -8.07
N GLN A 131 -0.33 -7.33 -8.85
CA GLN A 131 -1.31 -8.40 -8.95
C GLN A 131 -1.96 -8.39 -10.32
N MET A 132 -1.99 -9.56 -10.97
CA MET A 132 -2.77 -9.82 -12.17
C MET A 132 -3.90 -10.81 -11.87
N THR A 133 -4.95 -10.77 -12.66
CA THR A 133 -6.07 -11.72 -12.53
C THR A 133 -6.07 -12.68 -13.71
N HIS A 134 -6.00 -13.97 -13.42
CA HIS A 134 -6.04 -15.05 -14.38
C HIS A 134 -7.24 -15.98 -14.11
N LYS A 135 -7.70 -16.66 -15.15
CA LYS A 135 -8.78 -17.65 -15.02
C LYS A 135 -8.26 -19.00 -14.57
N THR A 136 -7.06 -19.36 -15.02
CA THR A 136 -6.43 -20.65 -14.71
C THR A 136 -4.99 -20.44 -14.24
N LEU A 137 -4.41 -21.45 -13.60
CA LEU A 137 -3.03 -21.41 -13.11
C LEU A 137 -2.02 -21.40 -14.28
N GLU A 138 -2.35 -22.07 -15.37
CA GLU A 138 -1.51 -22.20 -16.55
C GLU A 138 -1.29 -20.88 -17.29
N GLU A 139 -2.16 -19.90 -17.06
CA GLU A 139 -2.03 -18.56 -17.66
C GLU A 139 -0.95 -17.70 -16.95
N ILE A 140 -0.50 -18.11 -15.75
CA ILE A 140 0.53 -17.40 -15.01
C ILE A 140 1.90 -17.81 -15.53
N SER A 141 2.66 -16.87 -16.09
CA SER A 141 4.03 -17.16 -16.52
C SER A 141 5.01 -17.18 -15.34
N ASP A 142 6.16 -17.84 -15.53
CA ASP A 142 7.21 -17.85 -14.51
C ASP A 142 7.73 -16.43 -14.22
N GLU A 143 7.80 -15.57 -15.22
CA GLU A 143 8.23 -14.18 -15.10
C GLU A 143 7.23 -13.37 -14.25
N GLU A 144 5.93 -13.56 -14.46
CA GLU A 144 4.88 -12.90 -13.66
C GLU A 144 4.91 -13.40 -12.22
N TRP A 145 5.10 -14.70 -12.03
CA TRP A 145 5.27 -15.29 -10.71
C TRP A 145 6.45 -14.68 -9.98
N VAL A 146 7.63 -14.61 -10.61
CA VAL A 146 8.84 -14.01 -10.03
C VAL A 146 8.59 -12.53 -9.71
N LYS A 147 8.02 -11.75 -10.64
CA LYS A 147 7.69 -10.34 -10.43
C LYS A 147 6.74 -10.15 -9.25
N THR A 148 5.74 -11.01 -9.11
CA THR A 148 4.81 -10.97 -7.98
C THR A 148 5.54 -11.08 -6.64
N PHE A 149 6.48 -12.01 -6.52
CA PHE A 149 7.28 -12.16 -5.31
C PHE A 149 8.28 -11.02 -5.12
N ASP A 150 8.90 -10.55 -6.19
CA ASP A 150 9.86 -9.44 -6.11
C ASP A 150 9.21 -8.18 -5.57
N VAL A 151 8.01 -7.82 -6.04
CA VAL A 151 7.30 -6.62 -5.57
C VAL A 151 6.64 -6.85 -4.21
N ASN A 152 5.91 -7.97 -4.02
CA ASN A 152 5.04 -8.12 -2.86
C ASN A 152 5.75 -8.68 -1.62
N VAL A 153 6.91 -9.32 -1.79
CA VAL A 153 7.63 -9.98 -0.69
C VAL A 153 9.07 -9.47 -0.57
N HIS A 154 9.86 -9.61 -1.63
CA HIS A 154 11.28 -9.26 -1.58
C HIS A 154 11.50 -7.77 -1.39
N ALA A 155 10.68 -6.91 -2.01
CA ALA A 155 10.75 -5.46 -1.82
C ALA A 155 10.51 -5.09 -0.36
N MET A 156 9.45 -5.62 0.27
CA MET A 156 9.20 -5.37 1.70
C MET A 156 10.41 -5.70 2.57
N PHE A 157 11.00 -6.88 2.37
CA PHE A 157 12.20 -7.30 3.11
C PHE A 157 13.37 -6.34 2.88
N ARG A 158 13.65 -5.99 1.61
CA ARG A 158 14.77 -5.11 1.21
C ARG A 158 14.61 -3.71 1.80
N ILE A 159 13.40 -3.14 1.71
CA ILE A 159 13.08 -1.81 2.24
C ILE A 159 13.17 -1.81 3.77
N CYS A 160 12.58 -2.81 4.46
CA CYS A 160 12.72 -2.94 5.91
C CYS A 160 14.18 -3.04 6.33
N LYS A 161 14.97 -3.87 5.66
CA LYS A 161 16.41 -4.02 5.93
C LYS A 161 17.18 -2.72 5.77
N ALA A 162 16.85 -1.91 4.75
CA ALA A 162 17.48 -0.62 4.52
C ALA A 162 17.01 0.44 5.52
N ALA A 163 15.72 0.45 5.88
CA ALA A 163 15.13 1.48 6.73
C ALA A 163 15.48 1.31 8.23
N LEU A 164 15.53 0.07 8.73
CA LEU A 164 15.72 -0.23 10.16
C LEU A 164 16.90 0.50 10.82
N PRO A 165 18.10 0.61 10.21
CA PRO A 165 19.21 1.33 10.80
C PRO A 165 18.94 2.84 11.02
N HIS A 166 17.98 3.40 10.31
CA HIS A 166 17.59 4.82 10.34
C HIS A 166 16.32 5.09 11.13
N MET A 167 15.68 4.04 11.64
CA MET A 167 14.49 4.16 12.49
C MET A 167 14.89 4.20 13.97
N LYS A 168 14.26 5.11 14.72
CA LYS A 168 14.48 5.23 16.16
C LYS A 168 13.47 4.35 16.93
N PRO A 169 13.74 4.04 18.22
CA PRO A 169 12.75 3.44 19.10
C PRO A 169 11.43 4.22 19.07
N GLY A 170 10.31 3.52 18.93
CA GLY A 170 8.99 4.12 18.73
C GLY A 170 8.61 4.34 17.26
N GLY A 171 9.48 3.98 16.31
CA GLY A 171 9.13 3.86 14.90
C GLY A 171 8.20 2.67 14.64
N SER A 172 7.45 2.73 13.52
CA SER A 172 6.48 1.70 13.15
C SER A 172 6.70 1.23 11.72
N ILE A 173 6.55 -0.08 11.49
CA ILE A 173 6.50 -0.69 10.15
C ILE A 173 5.12 -1.28 9.96
N ILE A 174 4.44 -0.88 8.89
CA ILE A 174 3.10 -1.34 8.52
C ILE A 174 3.20 -2.06 7.19
N ASN A 175 2.73 -3.29 7.13
CA ASN A 175 2.68 -4.08 5.90
C ASN A 175 1.22 -4.29 5.50
N THR A 176 0.86 -3.84 4.29
CA THR A 176 -0.44 -4.11 3.69
C THR A 176 -0.45 -5.54 3.15
N SER A 177 -1.43 -6.34 3.55
CA SER A 177 -1.62 -7.70 3.05
C SER A 177 -3.11 -7.98 2.85
N SER A 178 -3.42 -9.03 2.09
CA SER A 178 -4.81 -9.42 1.81
C SER A 178 -5.07 -10.87 2.23
N ALA A 179 -6.13 -11.08 3.00
CA ALA A 179 -6.59 -12.42 3.37
C ALA A 179 -7.23 -13.18 2.18
N SER A 180 -7.61 -12.50 1.10
CA SER A 180 -8.22 -13.13 -0.08
C SER A 180 -7.25 -14.06 -0.82
N GLY A 181 -5.94 -13.86 -0.71
CA GLY A 181 -4.92 -14.79 -1.23
C GLY A 181 -4.92 -16.14 -0.53
N VAL A 182 -5.33 -16.19 0.74
CA VAL A 182 -5.39 -17.42 1.55
C VAL A 182 -6.66 -18.23 1.26
N HIS A 183 -7.76 -17.57 0.87
CA HIS A 183 -9.06 -18.22 0.65
C HIS A 183 -9.30 -18.67 -0.79
N LYS A 184 -8.63 -18.11 -1.79
CA LYS A 184 -8.84 -18.51 -3.20
C LYS A 184 -8.27 -19.89 -3.53
N ALA A 185 -7.23 -20.34 -2.85
CA ALA A 185 -6.69 -21.67 -3.04
C ALA A 185 -7.64 -22.82 -2.63
N THR A 186 -8.64 -22.52 -1.78
CA THR A 186 -9.64 -23.50 -1.34
C THR A 186 -10.99 -23.40 -2.10
N ALA A 187 -11.22 -22.30 -2.83
CA ALA A 187 -12.51 -22.08 -3.50
C ALA A 187 -12.64 -22.74 -4.89
N SER A 188 -11.53 -23.13 -5.54
CA SER A 188 -11.60 -23.78 -6.85
C SER A 188 -11.85 -25.29 -6.78
N ALA A 189 -11.81 -25.90 -5.59
CA ALA A 189 -11.99 -27.35 -5.42
C ALA A 189 -13.40 -27.79 -4.98
N THR A 190 -14.29 -26.87 -4.57
CA THR A 190 -15.65 -27.23 -4.14
C THR A 190 -16.68 -26.13 -4.46
N SER A 191 -17.23 -26.18 -5.67
CA SER A 191 -18.54 -25.61 -5.90
C SER A 191 -19.58 -26.53 -5.29
N ARG A 192 -20.01 -26.29 -4.06
CA ARG A 192 -21.34 -26.54 -3.51
C ARG A 192 -21.36 -26.26 -2.01
N THR A 193 -22.17 -25.26 -1.64
CA THR A 193 -22.72 -25.04 -0.29
C THR A 193 -21.74 -25.00 0.88
N ALA A 194 -21.27 -23.81 1.22
CA ALA A 194 -20.74 -23.57 2.56
C ALA A 194 -21.70 -22.65 3.32
N PRO A 195 -22.14 -23.00 4.53
CA PRO A 195 -22.82 -22.09 5.43
C PRO A 195 -21.83 -21.04 5.94
N GLN A 196 -22.30 -19.81 6.06
CA GLN A 196 -21.54 -18.72 6.67
C GLN A 196 -21.20 -19.06 8.12
N SER A 197 -19.94 -19.36 8.41
CA SER A 197 -19.44 -19.36 9.78
C SER A 197 -18.36 -18.30 9.90
N ARG A 198 -18.65 -17.25 10.66
CA ARG A 198 -17.68 -16.34 11.23
C ARG A 198 -16.84 -17.12 12.26
N ALA A 199 -15.76 -17.72 11.86
CA ALA A 199 -14.74 -18.17 12.80
C ALA A 199 -13.69 -17.06 12.94
N SER A 200 -13.55 -16.47 14.12
CA SER A 200 -12.51 -15.53 14.43
C SER A 200 -11.14 -16.22 14.39
N ILE A 201 -10.12 -15.49 14.00
CA ILE A 201 -8.72 -16.00 13.93
C ILE A 201 -8.25 -16.58 15.29
N ARG A 202 -8.85 -16.17 16.40
CA ARG A 202 -8.54 -16.69 17.75
C ARG A 202 -8.85 -18.17 17.97
N GLU A 203 -9.77 -18.76 17.21
CA GLU A 203 -10.17 -20.15 17.44
C GLU A 203 -9.29 -21.20 16.75
N ARG A 204 -8.33 -20.80 15.88
CA ARG A 204 -7.48 -21.72 15.14
C ARG A 204 -6.05 -21.87 15.65
N TYR A 205 -5.62 -21.05 16.60
CA TYR A 205 -4.29 -21.18 17.20
C TYR A 205 -4.44 -21.14 18.72
N PRO A 206 -4.36 -22.31 19.40
CA PRO A 206 -4.30 -22.33 20.85
C PRO A 206 -3.04 -21.58 21.32
N GLU A 207 -3.17 -20.87 22.44
CA GLU A 207 -2.11 -20.07 23.06
C GLU A 207 -0.82 -20.89 23.20
N GLY A 208 0.25 -20.45 22.53
CA GLY A 208 1.56 -21.10 22.63
C GLY A 208 2.57 -20.81 21.55
N TYR A 209 2.24 -20.01 20.53
CA TYR A 209 3.18 -19.63 19.48
C TYR A 209 3.34 -18.10 19.40
N VAL A 210 3.87 -17.51 20.46
CA VAL A 210 4.48 -16.18 20.42
C VAL A 210 5.74 -16.25 21.28
N ASN A 211 6.86 -16.47 20.64
CA ASN A 211 8.19 -16.08 21.10
C ASN A 211 8.82 -15.24 20.01
#